data_aecb383e8666b87cee304facc635483b
#
_entry.id   aecb383e8666b87cee304facc635483b
#
_cell.length_a   1.000
_cell.length_b   1.000
_cell.length_c   1.000
_cell.angle_alpha   90.00
_cell.angle_beta   90.00
_cell.angle_gamma   90.00
#
_symmetry.space_group_name_H-M   'P 1'
#
loop_
_entity.id
_entity.type
_entity.pdbx_description
1 polymer ?
#
loop_
_entity_poly.entity_id
_entity_poly.type
_entity_poly.pdbx_seq_one_letter_code
_entity_poly.pdbx_strand_id
1 'polypeptide(L)'
;MEKDLNSKQQTKVSFKDLKEGVKDEYGVIYSQDGKRMLGCEQKLELEEYTIKDGTEVICSVAFDSIVGLKRVKIPKSVKTIGEFAFYKSLNLEEITIPGTVEHIGRSTFARCESLKKVVLEEGIKTIEKDMFAECVSLSDISLPSTLERIEDSAFYVCRSLESIEIPQKVSYIGEDVFRACQDLKEIHLPKGLKNIGSFAFSYLAVENITIPGSVEKIGTCAFYHCKQLEEATIEEGVEQLGEGMFEGCIALKKLTLPDSVTSVKKGVFNNEVNIEHIVIPNGTKKRFENLFPSHIGQLEIDENVQGRSEEELPIPEEKPKRRLFGIFKF
;
A
#
# COMPACT_ATOMS: atom_id res chain seq x y z
N MET A 1 -15.35 -14.85 1.11
CA MET A 1 -16.50 -14.49 0.24
C MET A 1 -17.83 -14.38 0.98
N GLU A 2 -18.32 -15.41 1.68
CA GLU A 2 -19.61 -15.29 2.44
C GLU A 2 -19.56 -14.29 3.60
N LYS A 3 -18.49 -14.25 4.39
CA LYS A 3 -18.30 -13.28 5.47
C LYS A 3 -18.24 -11.83 4.95
N ASP A 4 -17.59 -11.61 3.80
CA ASP A 4 -17.51 -10.29 3.15
C ASP A 4 -18.85 -9.80 2.60
N LEU A 5 -19.64 -10.69 2.02
CA LEU A 5 -20.99 -10.37 1.54
C LEU A 5 -21.92 -9.99 2.70
N ASN A 6 -21.79 -10.68 3.84
CA ASN A 6 -22.61 -10.43 5.02
C ASN A 6 -22.22 -9.09 5.69
N SER A 7 -20.93 -8.78 5.81
CA SER A 7 -20.47 -7.50 6.37
C SER A 7 -20.91 -6.31 5.50
N LYS A 8 -20.79 -6.41 4.17
CA LYS A 8 -21.26 -5.37 3.23
C LYS A 8 -22.77 -5.16 3.29
N GLN A 9 -23.56 -6.19 3.57
CA GLN A 9 -24.99 -6.07 3.72
C GLN A 9 -25.38 -5.40 5.03
N GLN A 10 -24.66 -5.66 6.11
CA GLN A 10 -24.89 -5.05 7.43
C GLN A 10 -24.60 -3.55 7.46
N THR A 11 -23.66 -3.06 6.64
CA THR A 11 -23.29 -1.64 6.59
C THR A 11 -24.21 -0.79 5.71
N LYS A 12 -25.09 -1.38 4.89
CA LYS A 12 -26.04 -0.64 4.06
C LYS A 12 -27.14 -0.04 4.91
N VAL A 13 -27.49 1.20 4.62
CA VAL A 13 -28.59 1.93 5.28
C VAL A 13 -29.71 2.13 4.28
N SER A 14 -30.90 1.68 4.63
CA SER A 14 -32.12 1.90 3.84
C SER A 14 -32.85 3.17 4.29
N PHE A 15 -33.75 3.68 3.46
CA PHE A 15 -34.64 4.78 3.84
C PHE A 15 -35.48 4.43 5.08
N LYS A 16 -35.89 3.16 5.23
CA LYS A 16 -36.61 2.65 6.40
C LYS A 16 -35.75 2.75 7.66
N ASP A 17 -34.46 2.33 7.59
CA ASP A 17 -33.57 2.43 8.74
C ASP A 17 -33.46 3.87 9.26
N LEU A 18 -33.31 4.85 8.35
CA LEU A 18 -33.22 6.28 8.73
C LEU A 18 -34.52 6.81 9.31
N LYS A 19 -35.68 6.37 8.79
CA LYS A 19 -36.97 6.81 9.25
C LYS A 19 -37.31 6.24 10.66
N GLU A 20 -36.90 5.01 10.92
CA GLU A 20 -37.16 4.30 12.19
C GLU A 20 -36.02 4.50 13.21
N GLY A 21 -34.89 5.08 12.76
CA GLY A 21 -33.69 5.31 13.57
C GLY A 21 -33.95 6.28 14.72
N VAL A 22 -33.18 6.12 15.78
CA VAL A 22 -33.23 6.97 16.98
C VAL A 22 -32.07 7.93 16.96
N LYS A 23 -32.34 9.23 16.97
CA LYS A 23 -31.33 10.29 17.09
C LYS A 23 -30.90 10.43 18.54
N ASP A 24 -29.61 10.63 18.75
CA ASP A 24 -29.12 11.13 20.03
C ASP A 24 -29.20 12.67 20.10
N GLU A 25 -28.72 13.23 21.20
CA GLU A 25 -28.73 14.68 21.48
C GLU A 25 -27.90 15.50 20.50
N TYR A 26 -26.96 14.85 19.77
CA TYR A 26 -26.06 15.47 18.79
C TYR A 26 -26.51 15.28 17.33
N GLY A 27 -27.62 14.57 17.11
CA GLY A 27 -28.14 14.29 15.76
C GLY A 27 -27.55 13.04 15.10
N VAL A 28 -26.79 12.23 15.83
CA VAL A 28 -26.29 10.94 15.32
C VAL A 28 -27.42 9.90 15.40
N ILE A 29 -27.63 9.19 14.30
CA ILE A 29 -28.75 8.27 14.10
C ILE A 29 -28.28 6.83 14.35
N TYR A 30 -28.99 6.12 15.23
CA TYR A 30 -28.74 4.71 15.50
C TYR A 30 -29.96 3.86 15.12
N SER A 31 -29.78 2.56 14.89
CA SER A 31 -30.87 1.60 14.85
C SER A 31 -31.58 1.55 16.19
N GLN A 32 -32.84 1.08 16.22
CA GLN A 32 -33.65 1.02 17.44
C GLN A 32 -33.01 0.20 18.58
N ASP A 33 -32.25 -0.85 18.21
CA ASP A 33 -31.51 -1.68 19.16
C ASP A 33 -30.14 -1.09 19.56
N GLY A 34 -29.76 0.05 18.99
CA GLY A 34 -28.50 0.75 19.23
C GLY A 34 -27.25 0.07 18.65
N LYS A 35 -27.39 -1.07 17.97
CA LYS A 35 -26.25 -1.84 17.46
C LYS A 35 -25.62 -1.30 16.19
N ARG A 36 -26.37 -0.53 15.40
CA ARG A 36 -25.89 0.07 14.18
C ARG A 36 -25.91 1.59 14.28
N MET A 37 -24.81 2.24 14.04
CA MET A 37 -24.74 3.67 13.78
C MET A 37 -25.01 3.90 12.29
N LEU A 38 -26.15 4.51 11.98
CA LEU A 38 -26.69 4.62 10.62
C LEU A 38 -26.17 5.85 9.88
N GLY A 39 -25.92 6.94 10.59
CA GLY A 39 -25.47 8.20 10.02
C GLY A 39 -25.62 9.37 10.99
N CYS A 40 -25.32 10.57 10.52
CA CYS A 40 -25.51 11.79 11.30
C CYS A 40 -25.86 12.95 10.37
N GLU A 41 -26.30 14.06 10.98
CA GLU A 41 -26.45 15.33 10.27
C GLU A 41 -25.07 15.87 9.85
N GLN A 42 -24.98 16.53 8.69
CA GLN A 42 -23.69 16.96 8.10
C GLN A 42 -22.89 17.93 8.98
N LYS A 43 -23.52 18.59 9.93
CA LYS A 43 -22.86 19.49 10.85
C LYS A 43 -23.09 19.06 12.27
N LEU A 44 -22.02 18.57 12.91
CA LEU A 44 -21.99 18.37 14.35
C LEU A 44 -21.36 19.60 15.00
N GLU A 45 -22.02 20.21 15.97
CA GLU A 45 -21.46 21.32 16.76
C GLU A 45 -20.55 20.81 17.88
N LEU A 46 -19.70 19.82 17.55
CA LEU A 46 -18.81 19.12 18.46
C LEU A 46 -17.43 18.98 17.83
N GLU A 47 -16.40 19.15 18.64
CA GLU A 47 -15.03 18.79 18.24
C GLU A 47 -14.73 17.30 18.50
N GLU A 48 -15.41 16.67 19.43
CA GLU A 48 -15.20 15.28 19.81
C GLU A 48 -16.53 14.54 19.99
N TYR A 49 -16.64 13.34 19.43
CA TYR A 49 -17.79 12.47 19.57
C TYR A 49 -17.39 11.06 20.01
N THR A 50 -18.09 10.51 20.99
CA THR A 50 -17.91 9.13 21.41
C THR A 50 -19.10 8.29 20.91
N ILE A 51 -18.83 7.33 20.02
CA ILE A 51 -19.85 6.39 19.55
C ILE A 51 -20.35 5.56 20.74
N LYS A 52 -21.66 5.34 20.82
CA LYS A 52 -22.32 4.65 21.95
C LYS A 52 -21.75 3.25 22.15
N ASP A 53 -21.46 2.90 23.40
CA ASP A 53 -21.12 1.53 23.76
C ASP A 53 -22.24 0.55 23.36
N GLY A 54 -21.85 -0.65 22.90
CA GLY A 54 -22.77 -1.64 22.36
C GLY A 54 -23.02 -1.49 20.85
N THR A 55 -22.54 -0.40 20.21
CA THR A 55 -22.56 -0.29 18.74
C THR A 55 -21.61 -1.34 18.15
N GLU A 56 -22.14 -2.19 17.27
CA GLU A 56 -21.38 -3.25 16.59
C GLU A 56 -20.97 -2.85 15.17
N VAL A 57 -21.75 -1.98 14.51
CA VAL A 57 -21.57 -1.57 13.13
C VAL A 57 -21.62 -0.06 12.97
N ILE A 58 -20.57 0.52 12.39
CA ILE A 58 -20.60 1.87 11.82
C ILE A 58 -20.97 1.69 10.35
N CYS A 59 -22.12 2.19 9.93
CA CYS A 59 -22.62 1.99 8.57
C CYS A 59 -21.81 2.77 7.52
N SER A 60 -21.97 2.39 6.26
CA SER A 60 -21.35 3.09 5.14
C SER A 60 -21.83 4.55 5.10
N VAL A 61 -20.92 5.47 4.79
CA VAL A 61 -21.11 6.93 4.72
C VAL A 61 -21.64 7.57 6.00
N ALA A 62 -21.55 6.90 7.16
CA ALA A 62 -22.17 7.35 8.42
C ALA A 62 -21.69 8.73 8.91
N PHE A 63 -20.42 9.05 8.70
CA PHE A 63 -19.78 10.35 8.98
C PHE A 63 -19.18 10.98 7.70
N ASP A 64 -19.76 10.68 6.53
CA ASP A 64 -19.27 11.29 5.28
C ASP A 64 -19.43 12.81 5.32
N SER A 65 -18.35 13.50 4.97
CA SER A 65 -18.30 14.96 4.82
C SER A 65 -18.71 15.74 6.09
N ILE A 66 -18.46 15.18 7.27
CA ILE A 66 -18.77 15.87 8.53
C ILE A 66 -17.83 17.04 8.77
N VAL A 67 -18.42 18.17 9.12
CA VAL A 67 -17.73 19.41 9.46
C VAL A 67 -17.73 19.61 10.98
N GLY A 68 -16.61 20.09 11.52
CA GLY A 68 -16.43 20.44 12.94
C GLY A 68 -15.80 19.33 13.80
N LEU A 69 -16.01 18.09 13.46
CA LEU A 69 -15.54 16.94 14.24
C LEU A 69 -14.05 16.72 14.05
N LYS A 70 -13.29 16.84 15.14
CA LYS A 70 -11.81 16.64 15.15
C LYS A 70 -11.42 15.24 15.63
N ARG A 71 -12.20 14.65 16.53
CA ARG A 71 -11.93 13.35 17.15
C ARG A 71 -13.17 12.49 17.25
N VAL A 72 -13.00 11.20 16.96
CA VAL A 72 -14.05 10.20 17.17
C VAL A 72 -13.50 9.06 18.01
N LYS A 73 -14.19 8.73 19.10
CA LYS A 73 -13.87 7.53 19.89
C LYS A 73 -14.75 6.38 19.42
N ILE A 74 -14.08 5.34 18.91
CA ILE A 74 -14.72 4.08 18.46
C ILE A 74 -14.65 3.08 19.61
N PRO A 75 -15.77 2.59 20.16
CA PRO A 75 -15.78 1.63 21.25
C PRO A 75 -15.36 0.23 20.78
N LYS A 76 -14.81 -0.57 21.70
CA LYS A 76 -14.37 -1.96 21.41
C LYS A 76 -15.52 -2.91 21.02
N SER A 77 -16.78 -2.51 21.18
CA SER A 77 -17.92 -3.25 20.68
C SER A 77 -18.03 -3.26 19.16
N VAL A 78 -17.43 -2.28 18.47
CA VAL A 78 -17.46 -2.18 16.99
C VAL A 78 -16.68 -3.34 16.37
N LYS A 79 -17.34 -4.03 15.44
CA LYS A 79 -16.81 -5.14 14.65
C LYS A 79 -16.68 -4.80 13.18
N THR A 80 -17.51 -3.87 12.69
CA THR A 80 -17.57 -3.52 11.27
C THR A 80 -17.63 -2.02 11.08
N ILE A 81 -16.78 -1.48 10.19
CA ILE A 81 -16.85 -0.08 9.72
C ILE A 81 -17.11 -0.13 8.21
N GLY A 82 -18.15 0.56 7.76
CA GLY A 82 -18.60 0.53 6.37
C GLY A 82 -17.73 1.35 5.41
N GLU A 83 -17.96 1.14 4.11
CA GLU A 83 -17.29 1.90 3.05
C GLU A 83 -17.57 3.40 3.21
N PHE A 84 -16.55 4.26 3.01
CA PHE A 84 -16.67 5.73 3.08
C PHE A 84 -17.19 6.26 4.42
N ALA A 85 -17.11 5.49 5.51
CA ALA A 85 -17.76 5.86 6.79
C ALA A 85 -17.35 7.24 7.31
N PHE A 86 -16.10 7.68 7.08
CA PHE A 86 -15.54 8.98 7.46
C PHE A 86 -14.99 9.76 6.26
N TYR A 87 -15.40 9.40 5.03
CA TYR A 87 -14.90 10.02 3.81
C TYR A 87 -15.08 11.55 3.86
N LYS A 88 -14.04 12.31 3.48
CA LYS A 88 -14.07 13.78 3.50
C LYS A 88 -14.45 14.41 4.85
N SER A 89 -14.21 13.74 5.96
CA SER A 89 -14.30 14.37 7.29
C SER A 89 -13.12 15.33 7.45
N LEU A 90 -13.22 16.53 6.84
CA LEU A 90 -12.10 17.45 6.58
C LEU A 90 -11.42 17.96 7.86
N ASN A 91 -12.14 17.99 8.99
CA ASN A 91 -11.62 18.48 10.26
C ASN A 91 -11.10 17.38 11.19
N LEU A 92 -11.27 16.09 10.81
CA LEU A 92 -10.80 14.96 11.63
C LEU A 92 -9.27 15.00 11.72
N GLU A 93 -8.75 15.13 12.95
CA GLU A 93 -7.31 15.27 13.21
C GLU A 93 -6.66 13.96 13.66
N GLU A 94 -7.39 13.15 14.42
CA GLU A 94 -6.87 11.89 14.97
C GLU A 94 -7.95 10.82 15.07
N ILE A 95 -7.53 9.56 14.87
CA ILE A 95 -8.40 8.40 14.98
C ILE A 95 -7.64 7.19 15.54
N THR A 96 -8.29 6.46 16.44
CA THR A 96 -7.84 5.12 16.87
C THR A 96 -8.88 4.09 16.44
N ILE A 97 -8.43 3.05 15.74
CA ILE A 97 -9.27 1.94 15.32
C ILE A 97 -8.98 0.75 16.24
N PRO A 98 -9.98 0.32 17.03
CA PRO A 98 -9.82 -0.81 17.94
C PRO A 98 -9.47 -2.10 17.19
N GLY A 99 -8.57 -2.90 17.75
CA GLY A 99 -8.18 -4.20 17.20
C GLY A 99 -9.32 -5.25 17.19
N THR A 100 -10.46 -4.91 17.79
CA THR A 100 -11.69 -5.72 17.74
C THR A 100 -12.46 -5.58 16.41
N VAL A 101 -12.09 -4.60 15.57
CA VAL A 101 -12.73 -4.38 14.27
C VAL A 101 -12.23 -5.46 13.31
N GLU A 102 -13.16 -6.27 12.81
CA GLU A 102 -12.90 -7.41 11.92
C GLU A 102 -13.01 -7.05 10.44
N HIS A 103 -13.83 -6.03 10.12
CA HIS A 103 -14.06 -5.57 8.77
C HIS A 103 -14.05 -4.05 8.68
N ILE A 104 -13.25 -3.52 7.77
CA ILE A 104 -13.20 -2.10 7.44
C ILE A 104 -13.52 -1.97 5.95
N GLY A 105 -14.36 -1.03 5.58
CA GLY A 105 -14.68 -0.78 4.18
C GLY A 105 -13.60 0.04 3.49
N ARG A 106 -13.59 -0.01 2.14
CA ARG A 106 -12.69 0.84 1.35
C ARG A 106 -12.96 2.32 1.58
N SER A 107 -11.94 3.14 1.35
CA SER A 107 -12.01 4.61 1.38
C SER A 107 -12.56 5.17 2.69
N THR A 108 -12.48 4.40 3.81
CA THR A 108 -13.13 4.75 5.08
C THR A 108 -12.72 6.14 5.57
N PHE A 109 -11.45 6.52 5.46
CA PHE A 109 -10.90 7.82 5.87
C PHE A 109 -10.32 8.62 4.69
N ALA A 110 -10.61 8.22 3.44
CA ALA A 110 -10.08 8.94 2.30
C ALA A 110 -10.49 10.42 2.30
N ARG A 111 -9.54 11.29 1.96
CA ARG A 111 -9.71 12.75 1.96
C ARG A 111 -10.01 13.38 3.31
N CYS A 112 -9.61 12.75 4.41
CA CYS A 112 -9.56 13.41 5.71
C CYS A 112 -8.33 14.31 5.74
N GLU A 113 -8.41 15.49 5.12
CA GLU A 113 -7.26 16.34 4.82
C GLU A 113 -6.53 16.85 6.07
N SER A 114 -7.22 17.00 7.21
CA SER A 114 -6.62 17.40 8.50
C SER A 114 -6.15 16.23 9.36
N LEU A 115 -6.32 14.97 8.92
CA LEU A 115 -5.96 13.80 9.69
C LEU A 115 -4.44 13.69 9.81
N LYS A 116 -3.93 13.88 11.03
CA LYS A 116 -2.49 13.90 11.36
C LYS A 116 -2.03 12.61 12.00
N LYS A 117 -2.91 12.01 12.82
CA LYS A 117 -2.56 10.84 13.63
C LYS A 117 -3.54 9.69 13.48
N VAL A 118 -3.00 8.50 13.22
CA VAL A 118 -3.76 7.26 13.14
C VAL A 118 -3.12 6.19 14.02
N VAL A 119 -3.93 5.51 14.82
CA VAL A 119 -3.53 4.33 15.57
C VAL A 119 -4.39 3.15 15.15
N LEU A 120 -3.77 2.11 14.62
CA LEU A 120 -4.41 0.82 14.36
C LEU A 120 -3.99 -0.13 15.50
N GLU A 121 -4.95 -0.58 16.32
CA GLU A 121 -4.64 -1.49 17.43
C GLU A 121 -4.36 -2.92 16.94
N GLU A 122 -3.67 -3.70 17.79
CA GLU A 122 -3.39 -5.12 17.54
C GLU A 122 -4.67 -5.92 17.29
N GLY A 123 -4.66 -6.71 16.21
CA GLY A 123 -5.81 -7.46 15.70
C GLY A 123 -6.21 -7.04 14.27
N ILE A 124 -5.92 -5.80 13.86
CA ILE A 124 -6.10 -5.35 12.48
C ILE A 124 -5.08 -6.08 11.58
N LYS A 125 -5.56 -6.69 10.50
CA LYS A 125 -4.75 -7.49 9.56
C LYS A 125 -4.56 -6.85 8.20
N THR A 126 -5.48 -5.96 7.81
CA THR A 126 -5.48 -5.36 6.47
C THR A 126 -5.75 -3.87 6.56
N ILE A 127 -4.95 -3.09 5.84
CA ILE A 127 -5.32 -1.71 5.50
C ILE A 127 -6.00 -1.79 4.14
N GLU A 128 -7.28 -1.44 4.12
CA GLU A 128 -8.15 -1.62 2.96
C GLU A 128 -7.86 -0.60 1.84
N LYS A 129 -8.37 -0.92 0.66
CA LYS A 129 -8.22 -0.07 -0.53
C LYS A 129 -8.65 1.38 -0.27
N ASP A 130 -7.80 2.33 -0.68
CA ASP A 130 -7.98 3.78 -0.55
C ASP A 130 -8.21 4.25 0.90
N MET A 131 -7.93 3.45 1.93
CA MET A 131 -8.37 3.70 3.31
C MET A 131 -7.96 5.09 3.83
N PHE A 132 -6.72 5.53 3.55
CA PHE A 132 -6.18 6.84 3.93
C PHE A 132 -5.76 7.66 2.70
N ALA A 133 -6.30 7.35 1.52
CA ALA A 133 -5.97 8.08 0.30
C ALA A 133 -6.27 9.58 0.45
N GLU A 134 -5.33 10.42 0.02
CA GLU A 134 -5.42 11.89 0.08
C GLU A 134 -5.57 12.46 1.52
N CYS A 135 -5.12 11.71 2.55
CA CYS A 135 -4.91 12.26 3.90
C CYS A 135 -3.61 13.07 3.91
N VAL A 136 -3.64 14.25 3.30
CA VAL A 136 -2.44 15.05 2.99
C VAL A 136 -1.66 15.52 4.21
N SER A 137 -2.29 15.62 5.39
CA SER A 137 -1.65 16.01 6.66
C SER A 137 -1.19 14.82 7.51
N LEU A 138 -1.40 13.57 7.05
CA LEU A 138 -1.05 12.38 7.83
C LEU A 138 0.47 12.28 7.98
N SER A 139 0.94 12.42 9.23
CA SER A 139 2.37 12.41 9.58
C SER A 139 2.72 11.36 10.64
N ASP A 140 1.75 10.89 11.42
CA ASP A 140 1.95 9.91 12.49
C ASP A 140 0.98 8.73 12.32
N ILE A 141 1.51 7.53 12.04
CA ILE A 141 0.71 6.32 11.96
C ILE A 141 1.37 5.16 12.70
N SER A 142 0.62 4.54 13.61
CA SER A 142 1.03 3.32 14.30
C SER A 142 0.35 2.11 13.66
N LEU A 143 1.16 1.21 13.11
CA LEU A 143 0.71 -0.03 12.49
C LEU A 143 0.89 -1.22 13.45
N PRO A 144 -0.11 -2.12 13.58
CA PRO A 144 -0.03 -3.25 14.48
C PRO A 144 0.88 -4.38 13.95
N SER A 145 1.49 -5.13 14.84
CA SER A 145 2.32 -6.29 14.46
C SER A 145 1.52 -7.43 13.79
N THR A 146 0.20 -7.37 13.90
CA THR A 146 -0.74 -8.31 13.25
C THR A 146 -1.02 -7.99 11.79
N LEU A 147 -0.57 -6.84 11.26
CA LEU A 147 -0.83 -6.42 9.88
C LEU A 147 -0.16 -7.36 8.89
N GLU A 148 -0.94 -7.83 7.91
CA GLU A 148 -0.51 -8.80 6.88
C GLU A 148 -0.52 -8.19 5.47
N ARG A 149 -1.42 -7.20 5.21
CA ARG A 149 -1.67 -6.66 3.87
C ARG A 149 -1.93 -5.16 3.89
N ILE A 150 -1.40 -4.47 2.87
CA ILE A 150 -1.72 -3.07 2.57
C ILE A 150 -2.26 -3.05 1.13
N GLU A 151 -3.56 -2.79 0.99
CA GLU A 151 -4.26 -2.86 -0.29
C GLU A 151 -4.06 -1.59 -1.14
N ASP A 152 -4.53 -1.62 -2.40
CA ASP A 152 -4.28 -0.58 -3.39
C ASP A 152 -4.61 0.82 -2.88
N SER A 153 -3.75 1.79 -3.21
CA SER A 153 -3.91 3.21 -2.92
C SER A 153 -4.11 3.56 -1.43
N ALA A 154 -3.78 2.64 -0.51
CA ALA A 154 -4.10 2.80 0.92
C ALA A 154 -3.57 4.11 1.52
N PHE A 155 -2.41 4.61 1.07
CA PHE A 155 -1.77 5.86 1.48
C PHE A 155 -1.49 6.79 0.29
N TYR A 156 -2.24 6.65 -0.80
CA TYR A 156 -2.06 7.49 -1.99
C TYR A 156 -2.12 8.98 -1.62
N VAL A 157 -1.07 9.75 -1.98
CA VAL A 157 -0.97 11.22 -1.72
C VAL A 157 -0.99 11.61 -0.23
N CYS A 158 -0.51 10.76 0.68
CA CYS A 158 -0.22 11.15 2.07
C CYS A 158 1.09 11.97 2.09
N ARG A 159 1.03 13.25 1.71
CA ARG A 159 2.23 14.06 1.42
C ARG A 159 3.09 14.33 2.64
N SER A 160 2.48 14.50 3.82
CA SER A 160 3.19 14.80 5.08
C SER A 160 3.76 13.57 5.80
N LEU A 161 3.63 12.36 5.22
CA LEU A 161 4.17 11.14 5.81
C LEU A 161 5.68 11.08 5.54
N GLU A 162 6.50 11.34 6.59
CA GLU A 162 7.96 11.40 6.46
C GLU A 162 8.62 10.03 6.62
N SER A 163 8.05 9.17 7.45
CA SER A 163 8.53 7.80 7.69
C SER A 163 7.37 6.86 7.99
N ILE A 164 7.56 5.57 7.73
CA ILE A 164 6.62 4.52 8.09
C ILE A 164 7.35 3.23 8.40
N GLU A 165 7.03 2.61 9.55
CA GLU A 165 7.52 1.29 9.90
C GLU A 165 6.51 0.23 9.45
N ILE A 166 6.86 -0.55 8.41
CA ILE A 166 6.01 -1.62 7.90
C ILE A 166 6.25 -2.89 8.73
N PRO A 167 5.20 -3.45 9.39
CA PRO A 167 5.36 -4.62 10.25
C PRO A 167 5.86 -5.85 9.51
N GLN A 168 6.62 -6.71 10.21
CA GLN A 168 7.32 -7.86 9.63
C GLN A 168 6.40 -8.94 9.02
N LYS A 169 5.10 -8.97 9.39
CA LYS A 169 4.13 -9.91 8.81
C LYS A 169 3.53 -9.43 7.50
N VAL A 170 3.76 -8.19 7.09
CA VAL A 170 3.25 -7.67 5.83
C VAL A 170 3.92 -8.42 4.67
N SER A 171 3.11 -9.11 3.89
CA SER A 171 3.53 -9.89 2.73
C SER A 171 3.05 -9.31 1.39
N TYR A 172 2.14 -8.35 1.42
CA TYR A 172 1.52 -7.76 0.24
C TYR A 172 1.41 -6.24 0.36
N ILE A 173 1.95 -5.53 -0.62
CA ILE A 173 1.78 -4.10 -0.85
C ILE A 173 1.17 -3.95 -2.23
N GLY A 174 -0.04 -3.36 -2.31
CA GLY A 174 -0.84 -3.20 -3.52
C GLY A 174 -0.36 -2.14 -4.49
N GLU A 175 -1.16 -1.84 -5.51
CA GLU A 175 -0.89 -0.79 -6.48
C GLU A 175 -1.04 0.60 -5.86
N ASP A 176 -0.18 1.57 -6.26
CA ASP A 176 -0.24 2.98 -5.85
C ASP A 176 -0.20 3.21 -4.32
N VAL A 177 0.20 2.23 -3.49
CA VAL A 177 0.03 2.32 -2.02
C VAL A 177 0.63 3.59 -1.44
N PHE A 178 1.90 3.89 -1.71
CA PHE A 178 2.58 5.10 -1.23
C PHE A 178 2.84 6.12 -2.34
N ARG A 179 2.14 5.99 -3.48
CA ARG A 179 2.35 6.91 -4.59
C ARG A 179 2.10 8.35 -4.17
N ALA A 180 3.09 9.21 -4.48
CA ALA A 180 3.10 10.63 -4.15
C ALA A 180 3.04 10.96 -2.64
N CYS A 181 3.54 10.07 -1.78
CA CYS A 181 3.97 10.41 -0.42
C CYS A 181 5.31 11.18 -0.51
N GLN A 182 5.25 12.45 -0.91
CA GLN A 182 6.42 13.21 -1.38
C GLN A 182 7.45 13.50 -0.29
N ASP A 183 7.05 13.48 0.98
CA ASP A 183 7.95 13.70 2.11
C ASP A 183 8.49 12.38 2.71
N LEU A 184 8.09 11.22 2.15
CA LEU A 184 8.51 9.90 2.66
C LEU A 184 9.97 9.64 2.29
N LYS A 185 10.85 9.77 3.30
CA LYS A 185 12.32 9.62 3.19
C LYS A 185 12.81 8.28 3.71
N GLU A 186 12.11 7.71 4.69
CA GLU A 186 12.50 6.46 5.33
C GLU A 186 11.41 5.41 5.19
N ILE A 187 11.74 4.31 4.56
CA ILE A 187 10.88 3.13 4.47
C ILE A 187 11.73 1.86 4.46
N HIS A 188 11.39 0.92 5.35
CA HIS A 188 12.03 -0.37 5.42
C HIS A 188 11.04 -1.47 5.03
N LEU A 189 11.39 -2.23 3.99
CA LEU A 189 10.55 -3.31 3.51
C LEU A 189 10.76 -4.57 4.36
N PRO A 190 9.69 -5.22 4.86
CA PRO A 190 9.81 -6.39 5.72
C PRO A 190 10.38 -7.60 4.96
N LYS A 191 11.20 -8.40 5.64
CA LYS A 191 11.87 -9.59 5.06
C LYS A 191 10.90 -10.69 4.58
N GLY A 192 9.62 -10.61 4.94
CA GLY A 192 8.55 -11.51 4.49
C GLY A 192 7.75 -11.00 3.28
N LEU A 193 8.08 -9.81 2.75
CA LEU A 193 7.33 -9.20 1.65
C LEU A 193 7.42 -10.05 0.38
N LYS A 194 6.26 -10.38 -0.22
CA LYS A 194 6.14 -11.21 -1.41
C LYS A 194 5.75 -10.41 -2.67
N ASN A 195 4.96 -9.37 -2.48
CA ASN A 195 4.42 -8.61 -3.59
C ASN A 195 4.57 -7.11 -3.40
N ILE A 196 5.09 -6.45 -4.42
CA ILE A 196 5.11 -5.00 -4.59
C ILE A 196 4.27 -4.68 -5.82
N GLY A 197 3.19 -3.90 -5.64
CA GLY A 197 2.28 -3.50 -6.72
C GLY A 197 2.88 -2.47 -7.67
N SER A 198 2.19 -2.22 -8.79
CA SER A 198 2.57 -1.18 -9.74
C SER A 198 2.49 0.20 -9.09
N PHE A 199 3.48 1.05 -9.37
CA PHE A 199 3.60 2.41 -8.83
C PHE A 199 3.59 2.51 -7.29
N ALA A 200 3.77 1.39 -6.57
CA ALA A 200 3.59 1.32 -5.11
C ALA A 200 4.42 2.34 -4.33
N PHE A 201 5.61 2.67 -4.81
CA PHE A 201 6.57 3.60 -4.19
C PHE A 201 6.96 4.75 -5.12
N SER A 202 6.10 5.11 -6.08
CA SER A 202 6.41 6.17 -7.04
C SER A 202 6.32 7.57 -6.41
N TYR A 203 7.20 8.47 -6.86
CA TYR A 203 7.30 9.87 -6.40
C TYR A 203 7.66 10.03 -4.92
N LEU A 204 8.42 9.09 -4.34
CA LEU A 204 8.96 9.21 -2.98
C LEU A 204 10.24 10.04 -2.91
N ALA A 205 10.56 10.52 -1.71
CA ALA A 205 11.79 11.25 -1.40
C ALA A 205 12.90 10.35 -0.81
N VAL A 206 12.78 9.03 -0.92
CA VAL A 206 13.79 8.09 -0.41
C VAL A 206 15.11 8.25 -1.15
N GLU A 207 16.23 8.23 -0.41
CA GLU A 207 17.57 8.27 -0.97
C GLU A 207 18.12 6.87 -1.26
N ASN A 208 17.69 5.88 -0.46
CA ASN A 208 18.15 4.50 -0.57
C ASN A 208 16.99 3.54 -0.42
N ILE A 209 17.05 2.40 -1.12
CA ILE A 209 16.08 1.33 -0.98
C ILE A 209 16.73 -0.04 -1.05
N THR A 210 16.28 -0.95 -0.18
CA THR A 210 16.62 -2.37 -0.25
C THR A 210 15.37 -3.19 -0.52
N ILE A 211 15.38 -3.99 -1.59
CA ILE A 211 14.31 -4.92 -1.94
C ILE A 211 14.67 -6.28 -1.35
N PRO A 212 13.89 -6.79 -0.38
CA PRO A 212 14.19 -8.05 0.28
C PRO A 212 14.07 -9.24 -0.69
N GLY A 213 14.94 -10.21 -0.52
CA GLY A 213 15.02 -11.42 -1.36
C GLY A 213 13.78 -12.29 -1.36
N SER A 214 12.86 -12.06 -0.43
CA SER A 214 11.56 -12.73 -0.38
C SER A 214 10.58 -12.26 -1.46
N VAL A 215 10.84 -11.11 -2.14
CA VAL A 215 9.92 -10.53 -3.12
C VAL A 215 9.87 -11.36 -4.39
N GLU A 216 8.69 -11.88 -4.69
CA GLU A 216 8.41 -12.73 -5.85
C GLU A 216 7.86 -11.94 -7.05
N LYS A 217 7.21 -10.80 -6.77
CA LYS A 217 6.60 -9.95 -7.81
C LYS A 217 6.87 -8.48 -7.55
N ILE A 218 7.36 -7.79 -8.58
CA ILE A 218 7.51 -6.34 -8.61
C ILE A 218 6.69 -5.81 -9.78
N GLY A 219 5.73 -4.95 -9.48
CA GLY A 219 4.85 -4.32 -10.47
C GLY A 219 5.57 -3.30 -11.35
N THR A 220 4.89 -2.85 -12.40
CA THR A 220 5.37 -1.84 -13.32
C THR A 220 5.60 -0.52 -12.60
N CYS A 221 6.72 0.16 -12.89
CA CYS A 221 7.02 1.50 -12.38
C CYS A 221 7.01 1.59 -10.84
N ALA A 222 7.42 0.51 -10.13
CA ALA A 222 7.30 0.42 -8.68
C ALA A 222 7.96 1.61 -7.95
N PHE A 223 9.10 2.14 -8.44
CA PHE A 223 9.84 3.29 -7.91
C PHE A 223 9.91 4.45 -8.93
N TYR A 224 8.88 4.61 -9.75
CA TYR A 224 8.82 5.63 -10.79
C TYR A 224 9.01 7.04 -10.22
N HIS A 225 9.93 7.83 -10.83
CA HIS A 225 10.22 9.21 -10.44
C HIS A 225 10.59 9.42 -8.96
N CYS A 226 11.25 8.45 -8.29
CA CYS A 226 11.93 8.69 -7.02
C CYS A 226 13.20 9.51 -7.28
N LYS A 227 13.05 10.82 -7.42
CA LYS A 227 14.11 11.71 -7.93
C LYS A 227 15.30 11.87 -6.98
N GLN A 228 15.17 11.50 -5.71
CA GLN A 228 16.22 11.56 -4.69
C GLN A 228 16.89 10.20 -4.48
N LEU A 229 16.38 9.12 -5.09
CA LEU A 229 16.92 7.78 -4.92
C LEU A 229 18.31 7.71 -5.56
N GLU A 230 19.36 7.53 -4.73
CA GLU A 230 20.77 7.46 -5.13
C GLU A 230 21.25 6.02 -5.24
N GLU A 231 20.81 5.14 -4.33
CA GLU A 231 21.23 3.74 -4.31
C GLU A 231 20.03 2.79 -4.17
N ALA A 232 20.06 1.70 -4.92
CA ALA A 232 19.11 0.60 -4.80
C ALA A 232 19.86 -0.73 -4.64
N THR A 233 19.44 -1.54 -3.66
CA THR A 233 19.97 -2.88 -3.43
C THR A 233 18.86 -3.90 -3.60
N ILE A 234 19.12 -4.91 -4.42
CA ILE A 234 18.26 -6.07 -4.61
C ILE A 234 18.90 -7.23 -3.86
N GLU A 235 18.18 -7.83 -2.90
CA GLU A 235 18.69 -8.98 -2.16
C GLU A 235 18.55 -10.29 -2.92
N GLU A 236 19.37 -11.28 -2.54
CA GLU A 236 19.33 -12.65 -3.08
C GLU A 236 17.96 -13.29 -2.90
N GLY A 237 17.41 -13.86 -3.98
CA GLY A 237 16.08 -14.43 -4.07
C GLY A 237 15.13 -13.68 -5.02
N VAL A 238 15.38 -12.40 -5.30
CA VAL A 238 14.65 -11.68 -6.35
C VAL A 238 15.15 -12.14 -7.72
N GLU A 239 14.25 -12.68 -8.55
CA GLU A 239 14.61 -13.23 -9.87
C GLU A 239 14.40 -12.25 -11.03
N GLN A 240 13.50 -11.28 -10.88
CA GLN A 240 13.10 -10.40 -11.97
C GLN A 240 12.97 -8.94 -11.55
N LEU A 241 13.58 -8.02 -12.31
CA LEU A 241 13.30 -6.58 -12.19
C LEU A 241 12.06 -6.19 -13.01
N GLY A 242 11.19 -5.39 -12.40
CA GLY A 242 9.93 -4.91 -13.00
C GLY A 242 10.13 -3.97 -14.19
N GLU A 243 9.12 -3.85 -15.05
CA GLU A 243 9.11 -2.89 -16.15
C GLU A 243 9.10 -1.47 -15.62
N GLY A 244 9.97 -0.60 -16.16
CA GLY A 244 10.08 0.81 -15.75
C GLY A 244 10.42 1.02 -14.28
N MET A 245 10.97 0.01 -13.58
CA MET A 245 11.10 -0.03 -12.12
C MET A 245 11.71 1.24 -11.53
N PHE A 246 12.74 1.79 -12.16
CA PHE A 246 13.47 2.99 -11.75
C PHE A 246 13.39 4.11 -12.80
N GLU A 247 12.38 4.11 -13.65
CA GLU A 247 12.19 5.16 -14.63
C GLU A 247 12.04 6.53 -13.94
N GLY A 248 12.80 7.53 -14.38
CA GLY A 248 12.78 8.89 -13.81
C GLY A 248 13.48 9.04 -12.45
N CYS A 249 14.19 8.01 -11.96
CA CYS A 249 15.07 8.13 -10.79
C CYS A 249 16.39 8.81 -11.16
N ILE A 250 16.34 10.11 -11.40
CA ILE A 250 17.44 10.89 -12.00
C ILE A 250 18.71 10.97 -11.14
N ALA A 251 18.57 10.75 -9.81
CA ALA A 251 19.71 10.73 -8.89
C ALA A 251 20.33 9.33 -8.74
N LEU A 252 19.71 8.26 -9.32
CA LEU A 252 20.16 6.89 -9.12
C LEU A 252 21.51 6.65 -9.80
N LYS A 253 22.54 6.43 -8.97
CA LYS A 253 23.92 6.20 -9.38
C LYS A 253 24.34 4.76 -9.24
N LYS A 254 23.81 4.04 -8.25
CA LYS A 254 24.26 2.70 -7.92
C LYS A 254 23.10 1.72 -7.79
N LEU A 255 23.21 0.58 -8.48
CA LEU A 255 22.31 -0.56 -8.37
C LEU A 255 23.12 -1.80 -8.01
N THR A 256 22.84 -2.41 -6.86
CA THR A 256 23.46 -3.67 -6.45
C THR A 256 22.51 -4.82 -6.75
N LEU A 257 22.98 -5.83 -7.46
CA LEU A 257 22.21 -6.97 -7.95
C LEU A 257 22.76 -8.28 -7.41
N PRO A 258 21.89 -9.21 -6.99
CA PRO A 258 22.27 -10.54 -6.53
C PRO A 258 22.43 -11.52 -7.71
N ASP A 259 22.93 -12.71 -7.41
CA ASP A 259 23.04 -13.82 -8.37
C ASP A 259 21.67 -14.34 -8.87
N SER A 260 20.64 -14.23 -8.05
CA SER A 260 19.29 -14.71 -8.40
C SER A 260 18.62 -13.95 -9.56
N VAL A 261 19.06 -12.73 -9.89
CA VAL A 261 18.47 -11.96 -11.00
C VAL A 261 18.80 -12.60 -12.35
N THR A 262 17.78 -13.14 -13.00
CA THR A 262 17.86 -13.79 -14.31
C THR A 262 17.06 -13.08 -15.39
N SER A 263 16.25 -12.09 -15.04
CA SER A 263 15.40 -11.36 -15.97
C SER A 263 15.27 -9.88 -15.61
N VAL A 264 15.40 -9.03 -16.63
CA VAL A 264 15.20 -7.59 -16.52
C VAL A 264 14.17 -7.18 -17.57
N LYS A 265 13.06 -6.60 -17.12
CA LYS A 265 12.01 -6.13 -18.04
C LYS A 265 12.42 -4.83 -18.71
N LYS A 266 11.71 -4.49 -19.80
CA LYS A 266 11.97 -3.31 -20.61
C LYS A 266 11.89 -2.04 -19.77
N GLY A 267 12.81 -1.10 -20.04
CA GLY A 267 12.74 0.26 -19.50
C GLY A 267 12.99 0.35 -17.98
N VAL A 268 13.73 -0.60 -17.38
CA VAL A 268 14.15 -0.49 -15.96
C VAL A 268 14.70 0.89 -15.66
N PHE A 269 15.51 1.42 -16.57
CA PHE A 269 15.94 2.81 -16.63
C PHE A 269 15.40 3.46 -17.90
N ASN A 270 15.11 4.76 -17.86
CA ASN A 270 14.94 5.58 -19.05
C ASN A 270 16.22 6.39 -19.35
N ASN A 271 16.20 7.17 -20.43
CA ASN A 271 17.36 7.97 -20.86
C ASN A 271 17.74 9.10 -19.88
N GLU A 272 16.90 9.40 -18.89
CA GLU A 272 17.16 10.45 -17.89
C GLU A 272 17.96 9.91 -16.68
N VAL A 273 18.02 8.58 -16.51
CA VAL A 273 18.74 7.92 -15.42
C VAL A 273 20.18 7.73 -15.85
N ASN A 274 21.11 8.41 -15.17
CA ASN A 274 22.56 8.27 -15.42
C ASN A 274 23.18 7.33 -14.39
N ILE A 275 22.89 6.01 -14.53
CA ILE A 275 23.49 4.99 -13.66
C ILE A 275 25.00 4.93 -13.85
N GLU A 276 25.77 5.00 -12.76
CA GLU A 276 27.23 4.99 -12.77
C GLU A 276 27.77 3.59 -12.47
N HIS A 277 27.13 2.87 -11.55
CA HIS A 277 27.60 1.59 -11.02
C HIS A 277 26.47 0.55 -10.98
N ILE A 278 26.64 -0.57 -11.67
CA ILE A 278 25.81 -1.77 -11.54
C ILE A 278 26.69 -2.86 -10.94
N VAL A 279 26.57 -3.05 -9.62
CA VAL A 279 27.40 -4.00 -8.87
C VAL A 279 26.80 -5.39 -8.96
N ILE A 280 27.59 -6.36 -9.41
CA ILE A 280 27.18 -7.74 -9.69
C ILE A 280 28.12 -8.75 -9.03
N PRO A 281 27.67 -9.98 -8.71
CA PRO A 281 28.52 -11.02 -8.15
C PRO A 281 29.62 -11.48 -9.12
N ASN A 282 30.76 -11.90 -8.56
CA ASN A 282 31.86 -12.48 -9.32
C ASN A 282 31.40 -13.74 -10.10
N GLY A 283 31.90 -13.90 -11.31
CA GLY A 283 31.52 -15.01 -12.21
C GLY A 283 30.26 -14.81 -13.04
N THR A 284 29.51 -13.68 -12.84
CA THR A 284 28.19 -13.47 -13.49
C THR A 284 28.23 -12.46 -14.63
N LYS A 285 29.41 -11.88 -14.94
CA LYS A 285 29.57 -10.74 -15.85
C LYS A 285 28.85 -10.92 -17.19
N LYS A 286 29.08 -12.05 -17.87
CA LYS A 286 28.50 -12.31 -19.19
C LYS A 286 26.97 -12.32 -19.17
N ARG A 287 26.36 -12.89 -18.10
CA ARG A 287 24.90 -12.86 -17.90
C ARG A 287 24.39 -11.44 -17.78
N PHE A 288 25.01 -10.63 -16.92
CA PHE A 288 24.56 -9.25 -16.72
C PHE A 288 24.86 -8.34 -17.93
N GLU A 289 25.90 -8.60 -18.74
CA GLU A 289 26.08 -7.96 -20.04
C GLU A 289 24.88 -8.20 -20.99
N ASN A 290 24.32 -9.40 -20.98
CA ASN A 290 23.12 -9.73 -21.74
C ASN A 290 21.84 -9.07 -21.17
N LEU A 291 21.73 -8.93 -19.85
CA LEU A 291 20.59 -8.29 -19.18
C LEU A 291 20.62 -6.75 -19.31
N PHE A 292 21.81 -6.15 -19.37
CA PHE A 292 22.02 -4.69 -19.46
C PHE A 292 22.93 -4.31 -20.64
N PRO A 293 22.55 -4.62 -21.90
CA PRO A 293 23.41 -4.42 -23.06
C PRO A 293 23.79 -2.96 -23.31
N SER A 294 22.95 -2.01 -22.87
CA SER A 294 23.24 -0.58 -22.99
C SER A 294 24.08 -0.01 -21.83
N HIS A 295 24.43 -0.84 -20.83
CA HIS A 295 25.11 -0.42 -19.60
C HIS A 295 26.31 -1.31 -19.26
N ILE A 296 26.94 -1.93 -20.27
CA ILE A 296 28.08 -2.85 -20.07
C ILE A 296 29.26 -2.14 -19.37
N GLY A 297 29.46 -0.87 -19.67
CA GLY A 297 30.55 -0.06 -19.09
C GLY A 297 30.33 0.29 -17.61
N GLN A 298 29.14 0.16 -17.10
CA GLN A 298 28.77 0.41 -15.70
C GLN A 298 28.78 -0.83 -14.81
N LEU A 299 29.01 -2.03 -15.41
CA LEU A 299 29.07 -3.29 -14.66
C LEU A 299 30.34 -3.38 -13.82
N GLU A 300 30.21 -3.52 -12.53
CA GLU A 300 31.28 -3.70 -11.56
C GLU A 300 31.15 -5.05 -10.84
N ILE A 301 32.26 -5.76 -10.65
CA ILE A 301 32.27 -7.06 -9.99
C ILE A 301 32.50 -6.86 -8.50
N ASP A 302 31.59 -7.39 -7.67
CA ASP A 302 31.86 -7.57 -6.24
C ASP A 302 32.62 -8.88 -6.04
N GLU A 303 33.93 -8.77 -5.82
CA GLU A 303 34.81 -9.93 -5.61
C GLU A 303 34.49 -10.71 -4.31
N ASN A 304 33.72 -10.14 -3.38
CA ASN A 304 33.36 -10.78 -2.14
C ASN A 304 32.10 -11.66 -2.26
N VAL A 305 31.35 -11.51 -3.36
CA VAL A 305 30.11 -12.25 -3.61
C VAL A 305 30.31 -13.17 -4.82
N GLN A 306 30.33 -14.47 -4.60
CA GLN A 306 30.44 -15.46 -5.67
C GLN A 306 29.05 -15.78 -6.25
N GLY A 307 28.89 -15.58 -7.55
CA GLY A 307 27.70 -15.98 -8.29
C GLY A 307 27.86 -17.35 -8.96
N ARG A 308 26.76 -17.93 -9.43
CA ARG A 308 26.74 -19.17 -10.21
C ARG A 308 27.25 -18.92 -11.64
N SER A 309 28.04 -19.84 -12.17
CA SER A 309 28.41 -19.81 -13.59
C SER A 309 27.19 -20.06 -14.49
N GLU A 310 27.29 -19.67 -15.79
CA GLU A 310 26.18 -19.90 -16.75
C GLU A 310 25.81 -21.39 -16.90
N GLU A 311 26.78 -22.29 -16.68
CA GLU A 311 26.55 -23.74 -16.76
C GLU A 311 25.73 -24.31 -15.60
N GLU A 312 25.64 -23.56 -14.48
CA GLU A 312 24.91 -23.92 -13.28
C GLU A 312 23.46 -23.37 -13.24
N LEU A 313 23.11 -22.50 -14.21
CA LEU A 313 21.74 -21.96 -14.27
C LEU A 313 20.77 -23.01 -14.82
N PRO A 314 19.57 -23.13 -14.23
CA PRO A 314 18.56 -24.01 -14.79
C PRO A 314 18.19 -23.55 -16.21
N ILE A 315 18.15 -24.49 -17.15
CA ILE A 315 17.70 -24.23 -18.52
C ILE A 315 16.25 -23.70 -18.43
N PRO A 316 15.94 -22.53 -19.01
CA PRO A 316 14.58 -22.03 -19.00
C PRO A 316 13.63 -23.07 -19.61
N GLU A 317 12.63 -23.53 -18.87
CA GLU A 317 11.57 -24.36 -19.44
C GLU A 317 10.91 -23.57 -20.58
N GLU A 318 11.04 -24.04 -21.82
CA GLU A 318 10.29 -23.51 -22.94
C GLU A 318 8.80 -23.66 -22.62
N LYS A 319 8.11 -22.57 -22.33
CA LYS A 319 6.65 -22.55 -22.21
C LYS A 319 6.09 -23.09 -23.52
N PRO A 320 5.28 -24.14 -23.51
CA PRO A 320 4.74 -24.73 -24.73
C PRO A 320 4.03 -23.62 -25.52
N LYS A 321 4.47 -23.40 -26.75
CA LYS A 321 3.83 -22.50 -27.70
C LYS A 321 2.36 -22.87 -27.77
N ARG A 322 1.47 -22.05 -27.22
CA ARG A 322 0.03 -22.19 -27.42
C ARG A 322 -0.23 -22.19 -28.90
N ARG A 323 -0.52 -23.38 -29.48
CA ARG A 323 -1.03 -23.47 -30.84
C ARG A 323 -2.36 -22.73 -30.85
N LEU A 324 -2.39 -21.59 -31.55
CA LEU A 324 -3.64 -20.98 -32.01
C LEU A 324 -4.29 -22.00 -32.97
N PHE A 325 -5.23 -22.78 -32.49
CA PHE A 325 -6.16 -23.47 -33.35
C PHE A 325 -7.11 -22.42 -33.91
N GLY A 326 -6.92 -22.09 -35.20
CA GLY A 326 -7.85 -21.31 -35.94
C GLY A 326 -9.20 -22.03 -35.98
N ILE A 327 -10.25 -21.32 -35.61
CA ILE A 327 -11.60 -21.67 -35.96
C ILE A 327 -12.08 -20.58 -36.94
N PHE A 328 -11.77 -20.80 -38.23
CA PHE A 328 -12.61 -20.31 -39.28
C PHE A 328 -13.50 -21.49 -39.65
N LYS A 329 -14.83 -21.32 -39.53
CA LYS A 329 -15.80 -21.75 -40.55
C LYS A 329 -17.23 -21.42 -40.12
N PHE A 330 -17.80 -20.63 -41.02
CA PHE A 330 -19.19 -20.31 -41.38
C PHE A 330 -20.00 -19.44 -40.44
#